data_f404c7338ed0c1cd8223e820d6e8e7ec
#
_entry.id   f404c7338ed0c1cd8223e820d6e8e7ec
#
_cell.length_a   1.000
_cell.length_b   1.000
_cell.length_c   1.000
_cell.angle_alpha   90.00
_cell.angle_beta   90.00
_cell.angle_gamma   90.00
#
_symmetry.space_group_name_H-M   'P 1'
#
loop_
_entity.id
_entity.type
_entity.pdbx_description
1 polymer ?
#
loop_
_entity_poly.entity_id
_entity_poly.type
_entity_poly.pdbx_seq_one_letter_code
_entity_poly.pdbx_strand_id
1 'polypeptide(L)'
;MLDLKSLFKLCYGMSIISSKKDGKFNGCIVNTVCQLTPAPPMVDVSLNRQSLTHEYITHSRLFTVSILSLAAPKSFIGRFGFRSGRDTDKFDRARYKLGQTGIPIVLDNTVAFLEAEVDRHVDLGTHTLFIARILASGTLDDDAEPMTYAYYRDIKQGRTPKTAATYIEEEPKSQLQKGAKSMKKYKCLMCGYVYDPAVGDPDDGVSPGTAFEDLPDDWVCPECGARKDQFEGI
;
A
#
# COMPACT_ATOMS: atom_id res chain seq x y z
N MET A 1 0.48 -31.34 -0.62
CA MET A 1 0.11 -30.17 0.21
C MET A 1 0.67 -28.92 -0.47
N LEU A 2 -0.12 -27.85 -0.61
CA LEU A 2 0.32 -26.62 -1.28
C LEU A 2 1.17 -25.78 -0.29
N ASP A 3 2.43 -25.50 -0.63
CA ASP A 3 3.27 -24.58 0.13
C ASP A 3 3.07 -23.13 -0.40
N LEU A 4 2.19 -22.39 0.24
CA LEU A 4 1.90 -21.01 -0.13
C LEU A 4 3.10 -20.06 0.04
N LYS A 5 4.10 -20.40 0.86
CA LYS A 5 5.32 -19.59 1.03
C LYS A 5 6.15 -19.51 -0.25
N SER A 6 6.01 -20.50 -1.14
CA SER A 6 6.65 -20.48 -2.46
C SER A 6 6.23 -19.27 -3.30
N LEU A 7 5.00 -18.73 -3.09
CA LEU A 7 4.49 -17.54 -3.78
C LEU A 7 5.28 -16.27 -3.42
N PHE A 8 5.96 -16.22 -2.27
CA PHE A 8 6.86 -15.12 -1.92
C PHE A 8 8.13 -15.05 -2.77
N LYS A 9 8.39 -16.06 -3.58
CA LYS A 9 9.50 -16.07 -4.55
C LYS A 9 9.14 -15.38 -5.87
N LEU A 10 7.87 -15.08 -6.10
CA LEU A 10 7.46 -14.29 -7.25
C LEU A 10 7.94 -12.83 -7.08
N CYS A 11 8.42 -12.26 -8.18
CA CYS A 11 8.87 -10.87 -8.20
C CYS A 11 7.69 -9.94 -8.46
N TYR A 12 7.44 -9.03 -7.50
CA TYR A 12 6.40 -8.02 -7.61
C TYR A 12 7.01 -6.64 -7.38
N GLY A 13 6.60 -5.67 -8.20
CA GLY A 13 6.77 -4.24 -7.89
C GLY A 13 5.69 -3.77 -6.92
N MET A 14 5.79 -2.53 -6.44
CA MET A 14 4.74 -1.89 -5.65
C MET A 14 4.32 -0.57 -6.29
N SER A 15 3.01 -0.37 -6.40
CA SER A 15 2.45 0.81 -7.06
C SER A 15 1.18 1.30 -6.36
N ILE A 16 0.85 2.57 -6.58
CA ILE A 16 -0.46 3.13 -6.28
C ILE A 16 -1.28 3.09 -7.57
N ILE A 17 -2.42 2.41 -7.53
CA ILE A 17 -3.44 2.51 -8.57
C ILE A 17 -4.42 3.59 -8.15
N SER A 18 -4.64 4.58 -9.04
CA SER A 18 -5.63 5.63 -8.79
C SER A 18 -6.71 5.62 -9.87
N SER A 19 -7.92 6.05 -9.50
CA SER A 19 -9.05 6.19 -10.42
C SER A 19 -10.02 7.26 -9.93
N LYS A 20 -11.08 7.55 -10.71
CA LYS A 20 -12.09 8.55 -10.40
C LYS A 20 -13.50 8.02 -10.62
N LYS A 21 -14.44 8.54 -9.82
CA LYS A 21 -15.87 8.38 -9.98
C LYS A 21 -16.60 9.61 -9.45
N ASP A 22 -17.51 10.16 -10.23
CA ASP A 22 -18.37 11.29 -9.84
C ASP A 22 -17.56 12.49 -9.27
N GLY A 23 -16.43 12.83 -9.92
CA GLY A 23 -15.53 13.90 -9.51
C GLY A 23 -14.65 13.60 -8.28
N LYS A 24 -14.79 12.44 -7.66
CA LYS A 24 -13.97 12.01 -6.51
C LYS A 24 -12.84 11.09 -6.96
N PHE A 25 -11.70 11.19 -6.28
CA PHE A 25 -10.53 10.35 -6.51
C PHE A 25 -10.40 9.28 -5.43
N ASN A 26 -9.90 8.12 -5.81
CA ASN A 26 -9.44 7.13 -4.86
C ASN A 26 -8.22 6.39 -5.40
N GLY A 27 -7.40 5.86 -4.48
CA GLY A 27 -6.25 5.05 -4.83
C GLY A 27 -6.00 3.96 -3.79
N CYS A 28 -5.28 2.92 -4.21
CA CYS A 28 -4.85 1.85 -3.32
C CYS A 28 -3.47 1.32 -3.72
N ILE A 29 -2.73 0.78 -2.75
CA ILE A 29 -1.50 0.03 -3.01
C ILE A 29 -1.84 -1.31 -3.65
N VAL A 30 -1.06 -1.65 -4.67
CA VAL A 30 -1.05 -2.98 -5.28
C VAL A 30 0.39 -3.45 -5.52
N ASN A 31 0.57 -4.76 -5.63
CA ASN A 31 1.82 -5.38 -6.06
C ASN A 31 1.62 -6.33 -7.27
N THR A 32 0.50 -6.19 -7.96
CA THR A 32 0.07 -7.10 -9.03
C THR A 32 0.01 -6.43 -10.40
N VAL A 33 0.77 -5.37 -10.63
CA VAL A 33 0.90 -4.76 -11.97
C VAL A 33 1.96 -5.52 -12.76
N CYS A 34 1.59 -5.97 -13.96
CA CYS A 34 2.49 -6.65 -14.87
C CYS A 34 2.33 -6.10 -16.30
N GLN A 35 3.43 -5.94 -17.02
CA GLN A 35 3.39 -5.66 -18.46
C GLN A 35 3.02 -6.94 -19.22
N LEU A 36 2.05 -6.85 -20.09
CA LEU A 36 1.54 -7.99 -20.87
C LEU A 36 2.10 -8.04 -22.29
N THR A 37 2.13 -6.91 -22.97
CA THR A 37 2.56 -6.81 -24.37
C THR A 37 3.34 -5.52 -24.61
N PRO A 38 4.30 -5.50 -25.57
CA PRO A 38 5.03 -4.31 -25.95
C PRO A 38 4.33 -3.48 -27.04
N ALA A 39 3.51 -4.12 -27.91
CA ALA A 39 2.87 -3.47 -29.05
C ALA A 39 1.49 -4.11 -29.35
N PRO A 40 0.36 -3.45 -29.09
CA PRO A 40 0.28 -2.23 -28.29
C PRO A 40 0.76 -2.47 -26.86
N PRO A 41 1.30 -1.46 -26.15
CA PRO A 41 1.72 -1.62 -24.77
C PRO A 41 0.50 -1.84 -23.87
N MET A 42 0.47 -2.97 -23.16
CA MET A 42 -0.61 -3.35 -22.27
C MET A 42 -0.07 -3.75 -20.90
N VAL A 43 -0.87 -3.48 -19.91
CA VAL A 43 -0.63 -3.89 -18.51
C VAL A 43 -1.87 -4.56 -17.93
N ASP A 44 -1.66 -5.35 -16.87
CA ASP A 44 -2.75 -5.80 -16.02
C ASP A 44 -2.61 -5.28 -14.60
N VAL A 45 -3.70 -5.37 -13.85
CA VAL A 45 -3.75 -5.20 -12.40
C VAL A 45 -4.86 -6.04 -11.80
N SER A 46 -4.56 -6.78 -10.75
CA SER A 46 -5.55 -7.53 -9.98
C SER A 46 -5.97 -6.75 -8.74
N LEU A 47 -7.26 -6.44 -8.62
CA LEU A 47 -7.83 -5.67 -7.51
C LEU A 47 -8.93 -6.46 -6.78
N ASN A 48 -8.90 -6.39 -5.45
CA ASN A 48 -9.97 -6.92 -4.62
C ASN A 48 -11.29 -6.19 -4.92
N ARG A 49 -12.36 -6.96 -5.10
CA ARG A 49 -13.71 -6.44 -5.45
C ARG A 49 -14.32 -5.55 -4.37
N GLN A 50 -13.88 -5.67 -3.11
CA GLN A 50 -14.32 -4.81 -2.01
C GLN A 50 -13.63 -3.45 -1.98
N SER A 51 -12.55 -3.27 -2.76
CA SER A 51 -11.81 -2.01 -2.84
C SER A 51 -12.65 -0.91 -3.49
N LEU A 52 -12.65 0.29 -2.90
CA LEU A 52 -13.28 1.46 -3.52
C LEU A 52 -12.61 1.81 -4.86
N THR A 53 -11.30 1.58 -5.00
CA THR A 53 -10.58 1.78 -6.27
C THR A 53 -11.09 0.85 -7.36
N HIS A 54 -11.42 -0.41 -7.01
CA HIS A 54 -12.05 -1.35 -7.94
C HIS A 54 -13.39 -0.80 -8.48
N GLU A 55 -14.25 -0.29 -7.59
CA GLU A 55 -15.53 0.32 -7.96
C GLU A 55 -15.31 1.48 -8.94
N TYR A 56 -14.32 2.34 -8.66
CA TYR A 56 -14.00 3.50 -9.49
C TYR A 56 -13.49 3.09 -10.88
N ILE A 57 -12.61 2.10 -10.97
CA ILE A 57 -12.12 1.57 -12.27
C ILE A 57 -13.24 0.91 -13.05
N THR A 58 -14.10 0.14 -12.40
CA THR A 58 -15.25 -0.48 -13.06
C THR A 58 -16.16 0.56 -13.70
N HIS A 59 -16.33 1.72 -13.04
CA HIS A 59 -17.15 2.81 -13.53
C HIS A 59 -16.48 3.63 -14.65
N SER A 60 -15.24 4.09 -14.39
CA SER A 60 -14.54 5.03 -15.31
C SER A 60 -13.86 4.33 -16.49
N ARG A 61 -13.53 3.05 -16.35
CA ARG A 61 -12.70 2.28 -17.26
C ARG A 61 -11.26 2.81 -17.40
N LEU A 62 -10.84 3.68 -16.49
CA LEU A 62 -9.56 4.37 -16.54
C LEU A 62 -8.85 4.26 -15.19
N PHE A 63 -7.53 4.13 -15.23
CA PHE A 63 -6.70 4.20 -14.02
C PHE A 63 -5.30 4.71 -14.33
N THR A 64 -4.61 5.17 -13.29
CA THR A 64 -3.18 5.45 -13.32
C THR A 64 -2.44 4.46 -12.45
N VAL A 65 -1.20 4.20 -12.81
CA VAL A 65 -0.21 3.46 -12.02
C VAL A 65 0.87 4.44 -11.62
N SER A 66 1.09 4.68 -10.34
CA SER A 66 2.24 5.44 -9.84
C SER A 66 3.19 4.45 -9.15
N ILE A 67 4.35 4.19 -9.76
CA ILE A 67 5.33 3.19 -9.31
C ILE A 67 6.08 3.75 -8.11
N LEU A 68 6.05 3.06 -6.96
CA LEU A 68 6.66 3.53 -5.74
C LEU A 68 8.20 3.51 -5.80
N SER A 69 8.81 4.56 -5.24
CA SER A 69 10.24 4.60 -4.95
C SER A 69 10.59 3.69 -3.77
N LEU A 70 11.78 3.12 -3.80
CA LEU A 70 12.37 2.36 -2.69
C LEU A 70 12.40 3.17 -1.39
N ALA A 71 12.55 4.50 -1.49
CA ALA A 71 12.58 5.43 -0.37
C ALA A 71 11.20 5.69 0.27
N ALA A 72 10.08 5.25 -0.34
CA ALA A 72 8.75 5.52 0.18
C ALA A 72 8.58 5.03 1.63
N PRO A 73 8.19 5.91 2.59
CA PRO A 73 8.03 5.53 3.99
C PRO A 73 6.80 4.64 4.19
N LYS A 74 6.82 3.79 5.22
CA LYS A 74 5.70 2.88 5.54
C LYS A 74 4.38 3.63 5.77
N SER A 75 4.42 4.77 6.45
CA SER A 75 3.25 5.62 6.69
C SER A 75 2.58 6.11 5.40
N PHE A 76 3.38 6.43 4.37
CA PHE A 76 2.86 6.80 3.05
C PHE A 76 2.21 5.60 2.35
N ILE A 77 2.88 4.44 2.38
CA ILE A 77 2.33 3.18 1.85
C ILE A 77 1.05 2.82 2.60
N GLY A 78 1.06 2.95 3.93
CA GLY A 78 -0.08 2.66 4.79
C GLY A 78 -1.32 3.51 4.49
N ARG A 79 -1.15 4.79 4.13
CA ARG A 79 -2.27 5.67 3.74
C ARG A 79 -3.06 5.10 2.57
N PHE A 80 -2.39 4.60 1.55
CA PHE A 80 -3.04 4.03 0.37
C PHE A 80 -3.38 2.55 0.53
N GLY A 81 -2.65 1.80 1.39
CA GLY A 81 -2.78 0.36 1.54
C GLY A 81 -3.78 -0.11 2.60
N PHE A 82 -3.83 0.57 3.75
CA PHE A 82 -4.62 0.09 4.89
C PHE A 82 -5.90 0.90 5.17
N ARG A 83 -5.96 2.16 4.73
CA ARG A 83 -7.16 2.99 4.92
C ARG A 83 -8.14 2.80 3.78
N SER A 84 -9.44 2.83 4.11
CA SER A 84 -10.49 2.87 3.11
C SER A 84 -10.70 4.31 2.61
N GLY A 85 -10.83 4.47 1.29
CA GLY A 85 -11.24 5.77 0.72
C GLY A 85 -12.71 6.12 0.99
N ARG A 86 -13.47 5.21 1.62
CA ARG A 86 -14.82 5.49 2.10
C ARG A 86 -14.81 6.34 3.37
N ASP A 87 -13.74 6.22 4.17
CA ASP A 87 -13.60 6.84 5.49
C ASP A 87 -12.63 8.01 5.48
N THR A 88 -11.72 8.07 4.51
CA THR A 88 -10.63 9.05 4.47
C THR A 88 -10.32 9.46 3.03
N ASP A 89 -10.20 10.77 2.79
CA ASP A 89 -9.62 11.26 1.54
C ASP A 89 -8.10 11.00 1.55
N LYS A 90 -7.66 10.05 0.73
CA LYS A 90 -6.26 9.66 0.65
C LYS A 90 -5.40 10.67 -0.09
N PHE A 91 -6.02 11.57 -0.88
CA PHE A 91 -5.36 12.58 -1.69
C PHE A 91 -5.20 13.93 -0.98
N ASP A 92 -5.88 14.16 0.14
CA ASP A 92 -5.83 15.42 0.90
C ASP A 92 -4.40 15.89 1.24
N ARG A 93 -3.49 14.95 1.48
CA ARG A 93 -2.08 15.25 1.82
C ARG A 93 -1.07 14.64 0.83
N ALA A 94 -1.50 14.28 -0.37
CA ALA A 94 -0.62 13.73 -1.40
C ALA A 94 -0.41 14.76 -2.51
N ARG A 95 0.83 14.99 -2.92
CA ARG A 95 1.10 15.74 -4.13
C ARG A 95 0.77 14.86 -5.33
N TYR A 96 -0.06 15.37 -6.21
CA TYR A 96 -0.40 14.70 -7.46
C TYR A 96 -0.62 15.72 -8.59
N LYS A 97 -0.55 15.25 -9.80
CA LYS A 97 -1.03 15.98 -10.98
C LYS A 97 -2.15 15.19 -11.64
N LEU A 98 -3.03 15.87 -12.36
CA LEU A 98 -3.98 15.18 -13.23
C LEU A 98 -3.30 14.80 -14.53
N GLY A 99 -3.46 13.54 -14.92
CA GLY A 99 -3.03 13.04 -16.21
C GLY A 99 -3.95 13.48 -17.34
N GLN A 100 -3.67 13.03 -18.57
CA GLN A 100 -4.51 13.29 -19.76
C GLN A 100 -5.93 12.73 -19.61
N THR A 101 -6.07 11.62 -18.86
CA THR A 101 -7.34 10.99 -18.51
C THR A 101 -8.12 11.72 -17.43
N GLY A 102 -7.52 12.76 -16.81
CA GLY A 102 -8.07 13.48 -15.67
C GLY A 102 -8.12 12.63 -14.38
N ILE A 103 -7.25 11.63 -14.29
CA ILE A 103 -7.05 10.80 -13.09
C ILE A 103 -5.76 11.24 -12.40
N PRO A 104 -5.70 11.25 -11.05
CA PRO A 104 -4.52 11.68 -10.34
C PRO A 104 -3.34 10.70 -10.54
N ILE A 105 -2.19 11.27 -10.88
CA ILE A 105 -0.87 10.65 -10.87
C ILE A 105 -0.19 11.12 -9.61
N VAL A 106 0.07 10.23 -8.67
CA VAL A 106 0.75 10.56 -7.42
C VAL A 106 2.22 10.84 -7.71
N LEU A 107 2.74 11.95 -7.16
CA LEU A 107 4.10 12.42 -7.37
C LEU A 107 5.01 12.16 -6.17
N ASP A 108 4.42 12.05 -4.96
CA ASP A 108 5.19 11.79 -3.76
C ASP A 108 5.69 10.34 -3.74
N ASN A 109 6.99 10.16 -3.50
CA ASN A 109 7.60 8.83 -3.32
C ASN A 109 7.37 7.87 -4.50
N THR A 110 7.31 8.39 -5.74
CA THR A 110 7.10 7.61 -6.96
C THR A 110 8.18 7.93 -7.99
N VAL A 111 8.54 6.93 -8.81
CA VAL A 111 9.64 7.01 -9.80
C VAL A 111 9.13 7.12 -11.23
N ALA A 112 7.94 6.59 -11.51
CA ALA A 112 7.34 6.61 -12.85
C ALA A 112 5.83 6.45 -12.76
N PHE A 113 5.14 6.75 -13.88
CA PHE A 113 3.70 6.57 -13.97
C PHE A 113 3.26 6.00 -15.31
N LEU A 114 2.10 5.35 -15.29
CA LEU A 114 1.35 4.95 -16.47
C LEU A 114 -0.09 5.49 -16.35
N GLU A 115 -0.69 5.87 -17.47
CA GLU A 115 -2.13 6.08 -17.61
C GLU A 115 -2.69 4.97 -18.50
N ALA A 116 -3.77 4.33 -18.08
CA ALA A 116 -4.29 3.17 -18.77
C ALA A 116 -5.82 3.18 -18.90
N GLU A 117 -6.29 2.64 -20.01
CA GLU A 117 -7.69 2.38 -20.29
C GLU A 117 -7.96 0.88 -20.30
N VAL A 118 -8.94 0.45 -19.52
CA VAL A 118 -9.33 -0.95 -19.42
C VAL A 118 -9.92 -1.43 -20.75
N ASP A 119 -9.24 -2.38 -21.38
CA ASP A 119 -9.72 -3.09 -22.57
C ASP A 119 -10.79 -4.14 -22.17
N ARG A 120 -10.45 -5.01 -21.23
CA ARG A 120 -11.31 -6.04 -20.70
C ARG A 120 -10.95 -6.40 -19.26
N HIS A 121 -11.82 -7.17 -18.62
CA HIS A 121 -11.56 -7.68 -17.27
C HIS A 121 -11.98 -9.13 -17.14
N VAL A 122 -11.40 -9.83 -16.16
CA VAL A 122 -11.70 -11.22 -15.81
C VAL A 122 -12.06 -11.29 -14.34
N ASP A 123 -13.19 -11.89 -14.04
CA ASP A 123 -13.62 -12.16 -12.66
C ASP A 123 -12.86 -13.38 -12.11
N LEU A 124 -12.14 -13.20 -11.01
CA LEU A 124 -11.38 -14.23 -10.29
C LEU A 124 -12.04 -14.57 -8.93
N GLY A 125 -13.32 -14.25 -8.75
CA GLY A 125 -14.06 -14.44 -7.50
C GLY A 125 -13.82 -13.31 -6.51
N THR A 126 -12.76 -13.36 -5.71
CA THR A 126 -12.43 -12.31 -4.74
C THR A 126 -11.80 -11.06 -5.37
N HIS A 127 -11.21 -11.21 -6.54
CA HIS A 127 -10.51 -10.15 -7.28
C HIS A 127 -11.03 -10.06 -8.72
N THR A 128 -10.77 -8.92 -9.34
CA THR A 128 -10.94 -8.72 -10.78
C THR A 128 -9.58 -8.40 -11.38
N LEU A 129 -9.20 -9.12 -12.43
CA LEU A 129 -8.05 -8.80 -13.25
C LEU A 129 -8.49 -7.81 -14.33
N PHE A 130 -8.01 -6.58 -14.27
CA PHE A 130 -8.21 -5.59 -15.31
C PHE A 130 -7.04 -5.64 -16.27
N ILE A 131 -7.32 -5.81 -17.56
CA ILE A 131 -6.36 -5.79 -18.66
C ILE A 131 -6.55 -4.47 -19.40
N ALA A 132 -5.49 -3.69 -19.53
CA ALA A 132 -5.59 -2.31 -19.96
C ALA A 132 -4.51 -1.93 -20.97
N ARG A 133 -4.85 -1.02 -21.90
CA ARG A 133 -3.94 -0.36 -22.83
C ARG A 133 -3.30 0.83 -22.14
N ILE A 134 -1.98 1.00 -22.29
CA ILE A 134 -1.29 2.20 -21.85
C ILE A 134 -1.58 3.33 -22.83
N LEU A 135 -2.09 4.45 -22.31
CA LEU A 135 -2.38 5.66 -23.07
C LEU A 135 -1.23 6.67 -22.99
N ALA A 136 -0.59 6.77 -21.83
CA ALA A 136 0.54 7.65 -21.56
C ALA A 136 1.42 7.06 -20.46
N SER A 137 2.68 7.45 -20.46
CA SER A 137 3.65 7.06 -19.43
C SER A 137 4.72 8.14 -19.29
N GLY A 138 5.45 8.12 -18.18
CA GLY A 138 6.61 8.99 -17.98
C GLY A 138 7.40 8.61 -16.74
N THR A 139 8.69 8.91 -16.78
CA THR A 139 9.57 8.83 -15.63
C THR A 139 9.45 10.12 -14.83
N LEU A 140 9.45 10.01 -13.51
CA LEU A 140 9.37 11.12 -12.56
C LEU A 140 10.72 11.36 -11.87
N ASP A 141 11.51 10.30 -11.72
CA ASP A 141 12.83 10.32 -11.11
C ASP A 141 13.67 9.18 -11.73
N ASP A 142 14.67 9.55 -12.51
CA ASP A 142 15.54 8.61 -13.24
C ASP A 142 16.59 7.95 -12.32
N ASP A 143 16.90 8.59 -11.19
CA ASP A 143 17.94 8.13 -10.26
C ASP A 143 17.36 7.23 -9.14
N ALA A 144 16.05 7.30 -8.90
CA ALA A 144 15.40 6.55 -7.83
C ALA A 144 15.03 5.13 -8.25
N GLU A 145 15.35 4.16 -7.38
CA GLU A 145 14.99 2.76 -7.60
C GLU A 145 13.51 2.47 -7.28
N PRO A 146 12.83 1.64 -8.08
CA PRO A 146 11.48 1.21 -7.80
C PRO A 146 11.43 0.23 -6.63
N MET A 147 10.40 0.35 -5.79
CA MET A 147 10.17 -0.55 -4.67
C MET A 147 9.67 -1.91 -5.13
N THR A 148 10.32 -2.98 -4.65
CA THR A 148 9.82 -4.34 -4.78
C THR A 148 9.03 -4.77 -3.54
N TYR A 149 8.07 -5.67 -3.72
CA TYR A 149 7.31 -6.23 -2.58
C TYR A 149 8.22 -7.04 -1.63
N ALA A 150 9.26 -7.71 -2.16
CA ALA A 150 10.23 -8.40 -1.33
C ALA A 150 11.00 -7.43 -0.42
N TYR A 151 11.45 -6.29 -0.95
CA TYR A 151 12.09 -5.26 -0.14
C TYR A 151 11.15 -4.69 0.94
N TYR A 152 9.92 -4.37 0.57
CA TYR A 152 8.91 -3.90 1.50
C TYR A 152 8.68 -4.89 2.64
N ARG A 153 8.52 -6.18 2.33
CA ARG A 153 8.29 -7.23 3.33
C ARG A 153 9.52 -7.52 4.18
N ASP A 154 10.68 -7.72 3.56
CA ASP A 154 11.86 -8.30 4.22
C ASP A 154 12.75 -7.24 4.88
N ILE A 155 12.89 -6.07 4.25
CA ILE A 155 13.76 -4.98 4.75
C ILE A 155 12.94 -3.95 5.53
N LYS A 156 11.85 -3.44 4.94
CA LYS A 156 10.97 -2.50 5.65
C LYS A 156 10.06 -3.17 6.68
N GLN A 157 10.01 -4.51 6.72
CA GLN A 157 9.11 -5.30 7.60
C GLN A 157 7.65 -4.84 7.50
N GLY A 158 7.24 -4.48 6.30
CA GLY A 158 5.89 -4.01 6.02
C GLY A 158 4.86 -5.14 6.11
N ARG A 159 3.62 -4.78 6.45
CA ARG A 159 2.49 -5.72 6.56
C ARG A 159 1.67 -5.74 5.29
N THR A 160 0.99 -6.85 5.06
CA THR A 160 0.09 -7.03 3.91
C THR A 160 -1.35 -7.04 4.40
N PRO A 161 -2.24 -6.17 3.86
CA PRO A 161 -3.66 -6.22 4.19
C PRO A 161 -4.29 -7.56 3.83
N LYS A 162 -5.24 -8.05 4.63
CA LYS A 162 -5.97 -9.32 4.35
C LYS A 162 -6.69 -9.33 3.00
N THR A 163 -6.98 -8.17 2.46
CA THR A 163 -7.63 -7.99 1.15
C THR A 163 -6.66 -7.96 -0.03
N ALA A 164 -5.35 -8.02 0.20
CA ALA A 164 -4.36 -8.03 -0.88
C ALA A 164 -4.30 -9.40 -1.57
N ALA A 165 -4.08 -9.41 -2.89
CA ALA A 165 -3.97 -10.63 -3.69
C ALA A 165 -2.84 -11.57 -3.22
N THR A 166 -1.81 -11.02 -2.58
CA THR A 166 -0.63 -11.73 -2.07
C THR A 166 -0.67 -11.98 -0.56
N TYR A 167 -1.83 -11.76 0.09
CA TYR A 167 -1.97 -12.06 1.51
C TYR A 167 -1.86 -13.56 1.76
N ILE A 168 -0.98 -13.93 2.68
CA ILE A 168 -0.84 -15.29 3.21
C ILE A 168 -1.00 -15.18 4.73
N GLU A 169 -1.89 -15.98 5.29
CA GLU A 169 -2.06 -16.06 6.74
C GLU A 169 -0.80 -16.69 7.36
N GLU A 170 0.01 -15.88 8.02
CA GLU A 170 1.18 -16.37 8.74
C GLU A 170 0.74 -16.82 10.14
N GLU A 171 1.21 -17.99 10.57
CA GLU A 171 1.12 -18.37 11.98
C GLU A 171 1.86 -17.32 12.84
N PRO A 172 1.30 -16.92 14.00
CA PRO A 172 1.96 -15.94 14.85
C PRO A 172 3.35 -16.45 15.23
N LYS A 173 4.38 -15.74 14.76
CA LYS A 173 5.75 -16.01 15.19
C LYS A 173 5.79 -15.80 16.69
N SER A 174 6.03 -16.86 17.47
CA SER A 174 6.25 -16.78 18.90
C SER A 174 7.48 -15.90 19.15
N GLN A 175 7.28 -14.67 19.57
CA GLN A 175 8.36 -13.77 19.96
C GLN A 175 8.91 -14.24 21.29
N LEU A 176 9.96 -15.04 21.24
CA LEU A 176 10.85 -15.24 22.38
C LEU A 176 11.78 -14.02 22.49
N GLN A 177 11.35 -12.99 23.20
CA GLN A 177 12.26 -12.01 23.77
C GLN A 177 12.15 -12.08 25.29
N LYS A 178 13.21 -12.58 25.91
CA LYS A 178 13.40 -12.58 27.35
C LYS A 178 13.92 -11.21 27.80
N GLY A 179 13.22 -10.58 28.75
CA GLY A 179 13.79 -9.68 29.72
C GLY A 179 13.71 -8.18 29.43
N ALA A 180 12.55 -7.57 29.61
CA ALA A 180 12.38 -6.19 30.05
C ALA A 180 11.09 -6.09 30.85
N LYS A 181 11.03 -5.18 31.85
CA LYS A 181 9.81 -4.92 32.62
C LYS A 181 8.65 -4.71 31.63
N SER A 182 7.58 -5.50 31.78
CA SER A 182 6.40 -5.47 30.94
C SER A 182 5.71 -4.10 31.03
N MET A 183 6.08 -3.18 30.14
CA MET A 183 5.24 -2.03 29.84
C MET A 183 4.13 -2.50 28.90
N LYS A 184 2.93 -1.97 29.08
CA LYS A 184 1.75 -2.33 28.28
C LYS A 184 2.00 -2.04 26.79
N LYS A 185 1.71 -3.02 25.94
CA LYS A 185 1.77 -2.87 24.49
C LYS A 185 0.44 -2.33 23.95
N TYR A 186 0.48 -1.65 22.83
CA TYR A 186 -0.70 -1.07 22.19
C TYR A 186 -0.81 -1.52 20.74
N LYS A 187 -2.01 -1.97 20.36
CA LYS A 187 -2.30 -2.47 19.01
C LYS A 187 -3.12 -1.46 18.22
N CYS A 188 -2.65 -1.13 17.04
CA CYS A 188 -3.41 -0.30 16.10
C CYS A 188 -4.64 -1.06 15.59
N LEU A 189 -5.83 -0.50 15.80
CA LEU A 189 -7.10 -1.07 15.37
C LEU A 189 -7.26 -1.06 13.83
N MET A 190 -6.53 -0.16 13.14
CA MET A 190 -6.64 0.00 11.68
C MET A 190 -5.82 -1.05 10.92
N CYS A 191 -4.57 -1.32 11.32
CA CYS A 191 -3.67 -2.21 10.58
C CYS A 191 -3.12 -3.38 11.40
N GLY A 192 -3.39 -3.40 12.73
CA GLY A 192 -2.89 -4.44 13.63
C GLY A 192 -1.41 -4.28 14.01
N TYR A 193 -0.74 -3.15 13.67
CA TYR A 193 0.58 -2.82 14.20
C TYR A 193 0.57 -2.83 15.72
N VAL A 194 1.61 -3.37 16.34
CA VAL A 194 1.76 -3.38 17.80
C VAL A 194 2.93 -2.48 18.16
N TYR A 195 2.62 -1.37 18.85
CA TYR A 195 3.65 -0.58 19.50
C TYR A 195 4.15 -1.35 20.73
N ASP A 196 5.44 -1.64 20.74
CA ASP A 196 6.13 -2.27 21.85
C ASP A 196 7.08 -1.25 22.49
N PRO A 197 6.82 -0.77 23.70
CA PRO A 197 7.69 0.17 24.38
C PRO A 197 9.14 -0.30 24.50
N ALA A 198 9.38 -1.61 24.56
CA ALA A 198 10.74 -2.15 24.63
C ALA A 198 11.56 -1.91 23.32
N VAL A 199 10.85 -1.72 22.21
CA VAL A 199 11.45 -1.47 20.89
C VAL A 199 11.44 0.02 20.56
N GLY A 200 10.38 0.75 20.96
CA GLY A 200 10.14 2.13 20.54
C GLY A 200 9.74 2.22 19.06
N ASP A 201 10.03 3.38 18.48
CA ASP A 201 9.88 3.67 17.05
C ASP A 201 11.05 4.58 16.60
N PRO A 202 12.25 4.00 16.44
CA PRO A 202 13.46 4.77 16.15
C PRO A 202 13.39 5.52 14.81
N ASP A 203 12.61 5.02 13.84
CA ASP A 203 12.44 5.65 12.52
C ASP A 203 11.68 6.99 12.62
N ASP A 204 10.79 7.12 13.61
CA ASP A 204 10.08 8.35 13.95
C ASP A 204 10.64 9.04 15.23
N GLY A 205 11.89 8.71 15.62
CA GLY A 205 12.61 9.37 16.70
C GLY A 205 12.20 8.95 18.11
N VAL A 206 11.44 7.87 18.27
CA VAL A 206 10.99 7.34 19.57
C VAL A 206 11.97 6.28 20.07
N SER A 207 12.69 6.58 21.15
CA SER A 207 13.67 5.67 21.73
C SER A 207 13.03 4.43 22.37
N PRO A 208 13.72 3.27 22.38
CA PRO A 208 13.35 2.14 23.20
C PRO A 208 13.17 2.54 24.68
N GLY A 209 12.13 2.04 25.31
CA GLY A 209 11.78 2.37 26.70
C GLY A 209 10.71 3.46 26.85
N THR A 210 10.24 4.07 25.73
CA THR A 210 9.16 5.07 25.77
C THR A 210 7.80 4.39 25.93
N ALA A 211 7.03 4.77 26.95
CA ALA A 211 5.67 4.28 27.10
C ALA A 211 4.76 4.87 26.03
N PHE A 212 3.66 4.16 25.69
CA PHE A 212 2.74 4.63 24.64
C PHE A 212 2.09 5.99 24.99
N GLU A 213 1.84 6.20 26.27
CA GLU A 213 1.28 7.43 26.81
C GLU A 213 2.25 8.62 26.64
N ASP A 214 3.56 8.35 26.66
CA ASP A 214 4.62 9.35 26.57
C ASP A 214 5.02 9.65 25.11
N LEU A 215 4.39 9.00 24.13
CA LEU A 215 4.59 9.31 22.72
C LEU A 215 4.12 10.73 22.41
N PRO A 216 4.80 11.47 21.51
CA PRO A 216 4.35 12.78 21.05
C PRO A 216 2.87 12.78 20.62
N ASP A 217 2.17 13.88 20.84
CA ASP A 217 0.73 13.97 20.49
C ASP A 217 0.47 13.84 18.99
N ASP A 218 1.43 14.21 18.19
CA ASP A 218 1.41 14.11 16.72
C ASP A 218 1.96 12.78 16.20
N TRP A 219 2.44 11.89 17.09
CA TRP A 219 2.87 10.55 16.68
C TRP A 219 1.71 9.78 16.06
N VAL A 220 2.01 9.09 14.97
CA VAL A 220 1.06 8.27 14.22
C VAL A 220 1.62 6.87 14.02
N CYS A 221 0.75 5.92 13.80
CA CYS A 221 1.15 4.55 13.48
C CYS A 221 2.15 4.54 12.30
N PRO A 222 3.36 4.00 12.46
CA PRO A 222 4.37 3.96 11.40
C PRO A 222 3.94 3.11 10.19
N GLU A 223 2.99 2.18 10.37
CA GLU A 223 2.50 1.34 9.27
C GLU A 223 1.39 2.01 8.46
N CYS A 224 0.44 2.70 9.10
CA CYS A 224 -0.74 3.21 8.39
C CYS A 224 -1.06 4.68 8.65
N GLY A 225 -0.29 5.36 9.51
CA GLY A 225 -0.52 6.76 9.87
C GLY A 225 -1.78 7.00 10.71
N ALA A 226 -2.35 5.97 11.38
CA ALA A 226 -3.45 6.12 12.32
C ALA A 226 -2.99 6.89 13.56
N ARG A 227 -3.85 7.74 14.13
CA ARG A 227 -3.54 8.48 15.35
C ARG A 227 -3.57 7.59 16.58
N LYS A 228 -3.03 8.07 17.72
CA LYS A 228 -2.96 7.36 19.00
C LYS A 228 -4.34 6.87 19.49
N ASP A 229 -5.41 7.60 19.23
CA ASP A 229 -6.79 7.24 19.60
C ASP A 229 -7.33 5.99 18.89
N GLN A 230 -6.64 5.54 17.86
CA GLN A 230 -6.94 4.30 17.12
C GLN A 230 -6.14 3.08 17.63
N PHE A 231 -5.62 3.16 18.87
CA PHE A 231 -4.88 2.07 19.48
C PHE A 231 -5.59 1.56 20.74
N GLU A 232 -5.54 0.25 20.94
CA GLU A 232 -6.00 -0.40 22.17
C GLU A 232 -4.83 -1.08 22.89
N GLY A 233 -4.85 -1.04 24.22
CA GLY A 233 -3.84 -1.72 25.03
C GLY A 233 -4.08 -3.24 25.08
N ILE A 234 -3.02 -4.02 24.94
CA ILE A 234 -3.02 -5.50 24.96
C ILE A 234 -2.03 -6.06 25.97
#